data_912f71cc84e7ed810bce8b2da7f60273
#
_entry.id   912f71cc84e7ed810bce8b2da7f60273
#
_cell.length_a   1.000
_cell.length_b   1.000
_cell.length_c   1.000
_cell.angle_alpha   90.00
_cell.angle_beta   90.00
_cell.angle_gamma   90.00
#
_symmetry.space_group_name_H-M   'P 1'
#
loop_
_entity.id
_entity.type
_entity.pdbx_description
1 polymer ?
#
loop_
_entity_poly.entity_id
_entity_poly.type
_entity_poly.pdbx_seq_one_letter_code
_entity_poly.pdbx_strand_id
1 'polypeptide(L)'
;MDRWETLPWRTIQRNVFKVQKRIYQAAQRDDVKAVRKFQRLLMNSRSAKLLAVRKVTQDNRGKGTAGVDGVKALTPPQRLKLAHTLRVGRKARPVRRVWIPKPETDEQRPLGIPTIHDRALQTLVKLALEPEWEARFEANSYGFRPGRSCHDAIEAIFNATVHLEKYVLDADIAKCFDRINHDALLDKLNTSPKLRRQIKAWLKAGVLDNGELFPTERGTMQGGTISPLLANVALHGMEELLVQRFPTKLHKCFYAPQVIRYADDLVVLHKDHAIIEQCQEVLADWLQNIGLELKPSKTRITHTRNALAGEPGFSFLGFNIRQYAVGKTQSGKDTRGNRVGFKLFIKPSKSSVKRHIKRLGETARRYQHKEQTRLIRALNSLIIGWSRYYSTVVSQVVFSKVEYALFARLFAWAKRRHPNKSKWWIVDQYWRITKGKGWRFQPPGSDYQLYRHSSTPIRRHVKVQGRRSPYDGDWIYWSTRLGKHPEVQLRVTRLLKRQRGKCPACELFFKDGDVMEVVHTVSKQPDGNGVRHYRHLLHRHCHRAKSATNKLWLDGYE
;
A
#
# COMPACT_ATOMS: atom_id res chain seq x y z
N MET A 1 21.35 11.83 31.01
CA MET A 1 20.21 12.17 30.12
C MET A 1 20.21 11.21 28.96
N ASP A 2 19.03 10.63 28.63
CA ASP A 2 18.92 9.77 27.44
C ASP A 2 19.26 10.53 26.17
N ARG A 3 20.08 9.95 25.32
CA ARG A 3 20.29 10.44 23.95
C ARG A 3 19.36 9.71 23.00
N TRP A 4 18.76 10.38 22.04
CA TRP A 4 17.84 9.80 21.06
C TRP A 4 18.45 8.61 20.31
N GLU A 5 19.73 8.69 20.01
CA GLU A 5 20.51 7.69 19.25
C GLU A 5 20.70 6.37 20.02
N THR A 6 20.80 6.46 21.36
CA THR A 6 21.08 5.31 22.24
C THR A 6 19.81 4.67 22.80
N LEU A 7 18.62 5.13 22.39
CA LEU A 7 17.36 4.58 22.88
C LEU A 7 17.22 3.08 22.53
N PRO A 8 16.78 2.23 23.49
CA PRO A 8 16.60 0.80 23.29
C PRO A 8 15.35 0.49 22.44
N TRP A 9 15.42 0.75 21.14
CA TRP A 9 14.27 0.63 20.23
C TRP A 9 13.65 -0.77 20.22
N ARG A 10 14.44 -1.82 20.44
CA ARG A 10 13.94 -3.20 20.58
C ARG A 10 12.93 -3.30 21.73
N THR A 11 13.30 -2.82 22.90
CA THR A 11 12.44 -2.83 24.09
C THR A 11 11.22 -1.93 23.91
N ILE A 12 11.43 -0.72 23.36
CA ILE A 12 10.36 0.24 23.06
C ILE A 12 9.30 -0.39 22.15
N GLN A 13 9.69 -0.99 21.04
CA GLN A 13 8.75 -1.62 20.10
C GLN A 13 8.05 -2.83 20.71
N ARG A 14 8.76 -3.65 21.48
CA ARG A 14 8.19 -4.81 22.18
C ARG A 14 7.12 -4.38 23.18
N ASN A 15 7.39 -3.34 23.97
CA ASN A 15 6.45 -2.83 24.97
C ASN A 15 5.19 -2.29 24.29
N VAL A 16 5.32 -1.51 23.22
CA VAL A 16 4.17 -1.02 22.45
C VAL A 16 3.35 -2.19 21.90
N PHE A 17 4.01 -3.15 21.26
CA PHE A 17 3.33 -4.28 20.65
C PHE A 17 2.60 -5.16 21.68
N LYS A 18 3.17 -5.38 22.85
CA LYS A 18 2.49 -6.13 23.94
C LYS A 18 1.15 -5.52 24.30
N VAL A 19 1.08 -4.19 24.39
CA VAL A 19 -0.18 -3.50 24.71
C VAL A 19 -1.14 -3.53 23.52
N GLN A 20 -0.64 -3.35 22.29
CA GLN A 20 -1.44 -3.44 21.08
C GLN A 20 -2.09 -4.83 20.91
N LYS A 21 -1.35 -5.90 21.17
CA LYS A 21 -1.89 -7.28 21.17
C LYS A 21 -3.01 -7.45 22.19
N ARG A 22 -2.86 -6.88 23.39
CA ARG A 22 -3.91 -6.91 24.44
C ARG A 22 -5.16 -6.13 24.02
N ILE A 23 -4.99 -4.97 23.36
CA ILE A 23 -6.14 -4.21 22.81
C ILE A 23 -6.87 -5.06 21.77
N TYR A 24 -6.14 -5.67 20.81
CA TYR A 24 -6.70 -6.52 19.78
C TYR A 24 -7.47 -7.70 20.37
N GLN A 25 -6.87 -8.42 21.32
CA GLN A 25 -7.50 -9.57 21.99
C GLN A 25 -8.72 -9.19 22.82
N ALA A 26 -8.70 -8.03 23.50
CA ALA A 26 -9.85 -7.52 24.22
C ALA A 26 -10.98 -7.13 23.25
N ALA A 27 -10.66 -6.49 22.14
CA ALA A 27 -11.63 -6.13 21.10
C ALA A 27 -12.27 -7.37 20.44
N GLN A 28 -11.52 -8.46 20.25
CA GLN A 28 -12.07 -9.74 19.74
C GLN A 28 -13.10 -10.39 20.69
N ARG A 29 -13.05 -10.05 21.98
CA ARG A 29 -13.98 -10.53 23.01
C ARG A 29 -15.03 -9.50 23.40
N ASP A 30 -15.11 -8.38 22.65
CA ASP A 30 -15.98 -7.23 22.91
C ASP A 30 -15.84 -6.64 24.33
N ASP A 31 -14.69 -6.85 24.99
CA ASP A 31 -14.37 -6.27 26.29
C ASP A 31 -13.98 -4.79 26.16
N VAL A 32 -14.99 -3.94 26.02
CA VAL A 32 -14.82 -2.48 25.85
C VAL A 32 -14.07 -1.84 27.02
N LYS A 33 -14.25 -2.34 28.26
CA LYS A 33 -13.57 -1.81 29.46
C LYS A 33 -12.07 -2.06 29.37
N ALA A 34 -11.66 -3.28 29.03
CA ALA A 34 -10.25 -3.63 28.84
C ALA A 34 -9.63 -2.87 27.65
N VAL A 35 -10.33 -2.76 26.50
CA VAL A 35 -9.89 -1.96 25.35
C VAL A 35 -9.56 -0.53 25.79
N ARG A 36 -10.49 0.17 26.44
CA ARG A 36 -10.29 1.55 26.90
C ARG A 36 -9.17 1.68 27.93
N LYS A 37 -9.03 0.69 28.84
CA LYS A 37 -7.92 0.62 29.80
C LYS A 37 -6.57 0.52 29.10
N PHE A 38 -6.41 -0.41 28.16
CA PHE A 38 -5.15 -0.61 27.44
C PHE A 38 -4.84 0.53 26.46
N GLN A 39 -5.83 1.14 25.84
CA GLN A 39 -5.63 2.35 25.02
C GLN A 39 -5.08 3.50 25.85
N ARG A 40 -5.64 3.73 27.04
CA ARG A 40 -5.14 4.75 27.99
C ARG A 40 -3.71 4.46 28.42
N LEU A 41 -3.41 3.20 28.77
CA LEU A 41 -2.07 2.74 29.12
C LEU A 41 -1.07 3.02 27.99
N LEU A 42 -1.43 2.66 26.74
CA LEU A 42 -0.57 2.85 25.59
C LEU A 42 -0.28 4.33 25.33
N MET A 43 -1.30 5.18 25.31
CA MET A 43 -1.15 6.60 25.05
C MET A 43 -0.32 7.34 26.10
N ASN A 44 -0.32 6.88 27.33
CA ASN A 44 0.51 7.42 28.40
C ASN A 44 1.93 6.85 28.42
N SER A 45 2.14 5.72 27.74
CA SER A 45 3.43 5.02 27.70
C SER A 45 4.50 5.88 27.00
N ARG A 46 5.65 6.04 27.68
CA ARG A 46 6.84 6.66 27.12
C ARG A 46 7.28 5.96 25.82
N SER A 47 7.23 4.62 25.80
CA SER A 47 7.58 3.82 24.62
C SER A 47 6.72 4.15 23.41
N ALA A 48 5.41 4.30 23.57
CA ALA A 48 4.50 4.63 22.48
C ALA A 48 4.72 6.07 21.96
N LYS A 49 4.96 7.02 22.84
CA LYS A 49 5.27 8.42 22.47
C LYS A 49 6.57 8.50 21.67
N LEU A 50 7.63 7.86 22.14
CA LEU A 50 8.90 7.78 21.42
C LEU A 50 8.74 7.13 20.03
N LEU A 51 8.00 6.02 19.95
CA LEU A 51 7.74 5.34 18.68
C LEU A 51 6.92 6.21 17.72
N ALA A 52 5.91 6.93 18.20
CA ALA A 52 5.12 7.86 17.40
C ALA A 52 5.96 8.99 16.81
N VAL A 53 6.82 9.61 17.62
CA VAL A 53 7.75 10.65 17.17
C VAL A 53 8.73 10.09 16.15
N ARG A 54 9.32 8.91 16.37
CA ARG A 54 10.23 8.27 15.41
C ARG A 54 9.55 8.04 14.06
N LYS A 55 8.35 7.46 14.06
CA LYS A 55 7.60 7.21 12.82
C LYS A 55 7.43 8.47 11.98
N VAL A 56 7.08 9.59 12.60
CA VAL A 56 6.83 10.86 11.89
C VAL A 56 8.12 11.55 11.46
N THR A 57 9.14 11.58 12.31
CA THR A 57 10.34 12.39 12.09
C THR A 57 11.48 11.66 11.37
N GLN A 58 11.44 10.31 11.33
CA GLN A 58 12.50 9.51 10.73
C GLN A 58 12.02 8.51 9.67
N ASP A 59 10.95 7.75 9.96
CA ASP A 59 10.54 6.64 9.11
C ASP A 59 9.67 7.10 7.94
N ASN A 60 8.75 8.04 8.14
CA ASN A 60 7.85 8.55 7.11
C ASN A 60 8.59 9.34 6.02
N ARG A 61 8.13 9.18 4.76
CA ARG A 61 8.63 9.96 3.62
C ARG A 61 8.32 11.46 3.77
N GLY A 62 7.18 11.81 4.37
CA GLY A 62 6.75 13.20 4.61
C GLY A 62 7.49 13.93 5.72
N LYS A 63 8.56 13.37 6.30
CA LYS A 63 9.34 13.98 7.40
C LYS A 63 9.92 15.35 7.07
N GLY A 64 10.20 15.62 5.81
CA GLY A 64 10.73 16.92 5.32
C GLY A 64 9.65 17.94 4.95
N THR A 65 8.36 17.65 5.17
CA THR A 65 7.26 18.55 4.80
C THR A 65 6.75 19.29 6.03
N ALA A 66 6.79 20.63 6.02
CA ALA A 66 6.31 21.47 7.11
C ALA A 66 4.77 21.57 7.14
N GLY A 67 4.19 21.68 8.33
CA GLY A 67 2.84 22.17 8.55
C GLY A 67 2.75 23.69 8.47
N VAL A 68 1.72 24.26 9.11
CA VAL A 68 1.53 25.74 9.21
C VAL A 68 2.60 26.44 10.06
N ASP A 69 3.30 25.68 10.91
CA ASP A 69 4.36 26.16 11.80
C ASP A 69 5.75 26.25 11.12
N GLY A 70 5.86 25.91 9.84
CA GLY A 70 7.12 25.93 9.09
C GLY A 70 8.14 24.85 9.49
N VAL A 71 7.89 24.06 10.54
CA VAL A 71 8.83 23.07 11.07
C VAL A 71 8.96 21.87 10.14
N LYS A 72 10.16 21.63 9.60
CA LYS A 72 10.44 20.53 8.63
C LYS A 72 11.19 19.36 9.24
N ALA A 73 12.09 19.62 10.18
CA ALA A 73 12.95 18.60 10.76
C ALA A 73 13.18 18.89 12.25
N LEU A 74 13.37 17.83 13.02
CA LEU A 74 13.69 17.95 14.45
C LEU A 74 15.05 17.32 14.73
N THR A 75 15.85 18.04 15.55
CA THR A 75 17.08 17.49 16.11
C THR A 75 16.79 16.39 17.14
N PRO A 76 17.76 15.55 17.48
CA PRO A 76 17.60 14.51 18.50
C PRO A 76 17.04 15.02 19.84
N PRO A 77 17.54 16.12 20.44
CA PRO A 77 16.95 16.70 21.66
C PRO A 77 15.50 17.18 21.47
N GLN A 78 15.19 17.80 20.33
CA GLN A 78 13.83 18.25 20.03
C GLN A 78 12.84 17.07 19.91
N ARG A 79 13.28 15.91 19.37
CA ARG A 79 12.47 14.69 19.32
C ARG A 79 12.14 14.16 20.72
N LEU A 80 13.13 14.15 21.61
CA LEU A 80 12.91 13.78 23.02
C LEU A 80 11.92 14.74 23.70
N LYS A 81 12.13 16.06 23.54
CA LYS A 81 11.21 17.08 24.08
C LYS A 81 9.80 16.86 23.55
N LEU A 82 9.63 16.64 22.23
CA LEU A 82 8.34 16.34 21.63
C LEU A 82 7.69 15.09 22.26
N ALA A 83 8.44 14.00 22.42
CA ALA A 83 7.91 12.78 23.02
C ALA A 83 7.45 12.99 24.47
N HIS A 84 8.13 13.82 25.24
CA HIS A 84 7.73 14.18 26.61
C HIS A 84 6.45 15.04 26.64
N THR A 85 6.29 15.94 25.69
CA THR A 85 5.17 16.88 25.67
C THR A 85 3.91 16.32 25.01
N LEU A 86 4.00 15.20 24.28
CA LEU A 86 2.83 14.58 23.63
C LEU A 86 1.77 14.21 24.67
N ARG A 87 0.62 14.88 24.61
CA ARG A 87 -0.55 14.61 25.46
C ARG A 87 -1.83 14.76 24.64
N VAL A 88 -2.71 13.77 24.74
CA VAL A 88 -4.07 13.87 24.18
C VAL A 88 -4.82 14.98 24.91
N GLY A 89 -5.40 15.92 24.17
CA GLY A 89 -6.04 17.13 24.70
C GLY A 89 -7.35 17.49 24.00
N ARG A 90 -7.51 18.79 23.71
CA ARG A 90 -8.69 19.34 23.00
C ARG A 90 -8.29 20.28 21.86
N LYS A 91 -6.98 20.50 21.65
CA LYS A 91 -6.49 21.48 20.69
C LYS A 91 -5.91 20.78 19.46
N ALA A 92 -6.11 21.36 18.30
CA ALA A 92 -5.46 21.02 17.05
C ALA A 92 -5.10 22.32 16.33
N ARG A 93 -4.01 22.30 15.56
CA ARG A 93 -3.65 23.42 14.71
C ARG A 93 -4.24 23.22 13.32
N PRO A 94 -4.56 24.29 12.58
CA PRO A 94 -4.97 24.19 11.20
C PRO A 94 -3.97 23.41 10.36
N VAL A 95 -4.44 22.79 9.28
CA VAL A 95 -3.55 22.08 8.35
C VAL A 95 -3.17 22.99 7.19
N ARG A 96 -1.92 22.90 6.72
CA ARG A 96 -1.47 23.63 5.55
C ARG A 96 -1.94 22.93 4.27
N ARG A 97 -2.64 23.64 3.41
CA ARG A 97 -3.08 23.15 2.10
C ARG A 97 -1.89 23.00 1.14
N VAL A 98 -1.89 21.89 0.41
CA VAL A 98 -0.99 21.67 -0.73
C VAL A 98 -1.80 20.99 -1.82
N TRP A 99 -1.79 21.57 -3.01
CA TRP A 99 -2.48 21.04 -4.17
C TRP A 99 -1.56 20.12 -4.96
N ILE A 100 -2.01 18.90 -5.27
CA ILE A 100 -1.25 17.91 -6.07
C ILE A 100 -2.08 17.56 -7.30
N PRO A 101 -1.52 17.69 -8.52
CA PRO A 101 -2.24 17.34 -9.76
C PRO A 101 -2.64 15.86 -9.73
N LYS A 102 -3.89 15.58 -10.11
CA LYS A 102 -4.34 14.21 -10.35
C LYS A 102 -3.79 13.73 -11.70
N PRO A 103 -3.30 12.49 -11.80
CA PRO A 103 -2.87 11.96 -13.08
C PRO A 103 -4.00 11.97 -14.12
N GLU A 104 -3.69 12.41 -15.35
CA GLU A 104 -4.60 12.37 -16.52
C GLU A 104 -5.87 13.25 -16.43
N THR A 105 -5.94 14.14 -15.48
CA THR A 105 -7.03 15.14 -15.36
C THR A 105 -6.43 16.51 -15.02
N ASP A 106 -7.16 17.58 -15.29
CA ASP A 106 -6.81 18.94 -14.86
C ASP A 106 -7.18 19.19 -13.40
N GLU A 107 -7.78 18.19 -12.74
CA GLU A 107 -8.17 18.27 -11.34
C GLU A 107 -6.96 18.20 -10.41
N GLN A 108 -7.02 18.94 -9.33
CA GLN A 108 -6.04 18.90 -8.26
C GLN A 108 -6.60 18.17 -7.03
N ARG A 109 -5.73 17.47 -6.32
CA ARG A 109 -6.03 16.82 -5.05
C ARG A 109 -5.61 17.72 -3.89
N PRO A 110 -6.54 18.14 -3.03
CA PRO A 110 -6.22 18.97 -1.86
C PRO A 110 -5.61 18.09 -0.75
N LEU A 111 -4.33 18.29 -0.45
CA LEU A 111 -3.70 17.66 0.73
C LEU A 111 -3.68 18.67 1.89
N GLY A 112 -4.01 18.20 3.09
CA GLY A 112 -3.83 18.94 4.33
C GLY A 112 -2.60 18.42 5.10
N ILE A 113 -1.61 19.26 5.32
CA ILE A 113 -0.37 18.89 6.03
C ILE A 113 -0.45 19.38 7.47
N PRO A 114 -0.66 18.49 8.46
CA PRO A 114 -0.63 18.87 9.88
C PRO A 114 0.79 19.20 10.34
N THR A 115 0.92 19.91 11.45
CA THR A 115 2.20 20.13 12.12
C THR A 115 2.89 18.82 12.51
N ILE A 116 4.20 18.84 12.73
CA ILE A 116 4.93 17.65 13.20
C ILE A 116 4.35 17.16 14.54
N HIS A 117 3.97 18.09 15.43
CA HIS A 117 3.32 17.77 16.70
C HIS A 117 2.02 17.01 16.49
N ASP A 118 1.11 17.53 15.66
CA ASP A 118 -0.18 16.88 15.41
C ASP A 118 -0.01 15.53 14.70
N ARG A 119 0.91 15.43 13.73
CA ARG A 119 1.23 14.13 13.10
C ARG A 119 1.72 13.09 14.12
N ALA A 120 2.58 13.49 15.07
CA ALA A 120 3.06 12.60 16.12
C ALA A 120 1.94 12.20 17.08
N LEU A 121 1.07 13.14 17.46
CA LEU A 121 -0.07 12.87 18.31
C LEU A 121 -1.13 11.99 17.62
N GLN A 122 -1.43 12.26 16.33
CA GLN A 122 -2.27 11.40 15.51
C GLN A 122 -1.71 9.98 15.38
N THR A 123 -0.38 9.86 15.23
CA THR A 123 0.29 8.55 15.18
C THR A 123 0.16 7.82 16.52
N LEU A 124 0.31 8.51 17.64
CA LEU A 124 0.12 7.93 18.99
C LEU A 124 -1.31 7.42 19.17
N VAL A 125 -2.31 8.21 18.80
CA VAL A 125 -3.73 7.82 18.86
C VAL A 125 -4.02 6.65 17.89
N LYS A 126 -3.46 6.69 16.69
CA LYS A 126 -3.56 5.57 15.74
C LYS A 126 -3.01 4.27 16.32
N LEU A 127 -1.84 4.31 16.99
CA LEU A 127 -1.26 3.12 17.64
C LEU A 127 -2.20 2.49 18.66
N ALA A 128 -3.08 3.28 19.28
CA ALA A 128 -4.06 2.80 20.26
C ALA A 128 -5.38 2.33 19.65
N LEU A 129 -5.87 3.00 18.59
CA LEU A 129 -7.17 2.69 17.97
C LEU A 129 -7.07 1.57 16.92
N GLU A 130 -5.99 1.53 16.15
CA GLU A 130 -5.86 0.60 15.03
C GLU A 130 -5.98 -0.89 15.44
N PRO A 131 -5.40 -1.36 16.58
CA PRO A 131 -5.59 -2.75 17.00
C PRO A 131 -7.04 -3.11 17.33
N GLU A 132 -7.81 -2.19 17.93
CA GLU A 132 -9.24 -2.37 18.19
C GLU A 132 -10.01 -2.57 16.89
N TRP A 133 -9.81 -1.65 15.92
CA TRP A 133 -10.54 -1.67 14.66
C TRP A 133 -10.11 -2.80 13.74
N GLU A 134 -8.84 -3.21 13.80
CA GLU A 134 -8.37 -4.41 13.08
C GLU A 134 -9.03 -5.70 13.54
N ALA A 135 -9.49 -5.78 14.79
CA ALA A 135 -10.27 -6.91 15.28
C ALA A 135 -11.71 -6.93 14.72
N ARG A 136 -12.24 -5.75 14.36
CA ARG A 136 -13.63 -5.57 13.88
C ARG A 136 -13.75 -5.55 12.36
N PHE A 137 -12.77 -4.95 11.66
CA PHE A 137 -12.87 -4.76 10.21
C PHE A 137 -13.17 -6.02 9.43
N GLU A 138 -14.03 -5.88 8.45
CA GLU A 138 -14.46 -6.91 7.50
C GLU A 138 -13.29 -7.56 6.78
N ALA A 139 -13.45 -8.83 6.43
CA ALA A 139 -12.40 -9.64 5.84
C ALA A 139 -11.95 -9.12 4.46
N ASN A 140 -12.88 -8.60 3.66
CA ASN A 140 -12.63 -8.14 2.30
C ASN A 140 -12.42 -6.61 2.18
N SER A 141 -12.12 -5.93 3.29
CA SER A 141 -11.63 -4.55 3.31
C SER A 141 -10.11 -4.55 3.39
N TYR A 142 -9.42 -3.92 2.42
CA TYR A 142 -7.97 -4.07 2.23
C TYR A 142 -7.19 -2.75 2.32
N GLY A 143 -7.73 -1.64 1.82
CA GLY A 143 -7.02 -0.36 1.76
C GLY A 143 -6.61 0.19 3.11
N PHE A 144 -5.39 0.73 3.22
CA PHE A 144 -4.83 1.38 4.40
C PHE A 144 -4.71 0.52 5.67
N ARG A 145 -4.92 -0.78 5.57
CA ARG A 145 -4.82 -1.73 6.68
C ARG A 145 -3.45 -2.40 6.75
N PRO A 146 -2.91 -2.65 7.95
CA PRO A 146 -1.60 -3.29 8.10
C PRO A 146 -1.63 -4.75 7.60
N GLY A 147 -0.57 -5.14 6.88
CA GLY A 147 -0.42 -6.50 6.34
C GLY A 147 -1.34 -6.84 5.16
N ARG A 148 -2.11 -5.87 4.64
CA ARG A 148 -3.01 -6.02 3.49
C ARG A 148 -2.56 -5.14 2.33
N SER A 149 -2.82 -5.57 1.09
CA SER A 149 -2.41 -4.89 -0.12
C SER A 149 -3.50 -4.91 -1.21
N CYS A 150 -3.31 -4.16 -2.27
CA CYS A 150 -4.16 -4.23 -3.46
C CYS A 150 -4.16 -5.63 -4.08
N HIS A 151 -3.05 -6.37 -3.99
CA HIS A 151 -2.97 -7.75 -4.49
C HIS A 151 -3.88 -8.71 -3.72
N ASP A 152 -4.16 -8.44 -2.42
CA ASP A 152 -5.15 -9.20 -1.65
C ASP A 152 -6.56 -8.99 -2.18
N ALA A 153 -6.91 -7.75 -2.53
CA ALA A 153 -8.20 -7.42 -3.12
C ALA A 153 -8.36 -8.08 -4.50
N ILE A 154 -7.32 -8.05 -5.34
CA ILE A 154 -7.32 -8.71 -6.66
C ILE A 154 -7.43 -10.23 -6.53
N GLU A 155 -6.75 -10.84 -5.57
CA GLU A 155 -6.87 -12.29 -5.31
C GLU A 155 -8.25 -12.66 -4.73
N ALA A 156 -8.87 -11.77 -3.94
CA ALA A 156 -10.26 -11.97 -3.49
C ALA A 156 -11.23 -11.97 -4.69
N ILE A 157 -11.06 -11.04 -5.64
CA ILE A 157 -11.84 -11.00 -6.88
C ILE A 157 -11.59 -12.27 -7.71
N PHE A 158 -10.32 -12.70 -7.86
CA PHE A 158 -9.99 -13.93 -8.56
C PHE A 158 -10.73 -15.13 -7.99
N ASN A 159 -10.65 -15.33 -6.67
CA ASN A 159 -11.32 -16.43 -5.99
C ASN A 159 -12.86 -16.36 -6.11
N ALA A 160 -13.41 -15.15 -6.17
CA ALA A 160 -14.86 -14.94 -6.32
C ALA A 160 -15.39 -15.22 -7.73
N THR A 161 -14.53 -15.14 -8.77
CA THR A 161 -14.97 -15.16 -10.18
C THR A 161 -14.32 -16.27 -11.02
N VAL A 162 -13.36 -17.03 -10.48
CA VAL A 162 -12.63 -18.04 -11.26
C VAL A 162 -13.50 -19.22 -11.70
N HIS A 163 -14.53 -19.55 -10.92
CA HIS A 163 -15.41 -20.70 -11.16
C HIS A 163 -16.83 -20.33 -11.58
N LEU A 164 -17.22 -19.07 -11.43
CA LEU A 164 -18.60 -18.60 -11.65
C LEU A 164 -18.58 -17.23 -12.30
N GLU A 165 -19.40 -17.06 -13.33
CA GLU A 165 -19.66 -15.73 -13.91
C GLU A 165 -20.55 -14.90 -12.98
N LYS A 166 -20.34 -13.59 -12.94
CA LYS A 166 -21.03 -12.70 -12.01
C LYS A 166 -21.33 -11.35 -12.62
N TYR A 167 -22.43 -10.77 -12.18
CA TYR A 167 -22.67 -9.33 -12.26
C TYR A 167 -21.85 -8.61 -11.23
N VAL A 168 -21.43 -7.40 -11.55
CA VAL A 168 -20.49 -6.59 -10.78
C VAL A 168 -21.01 -5.16 -10.69
N LEU A 169 -21.25 -4.69 -9.49
CA LEU A 169 -21.33 -3.26 -9.22
C LEU A 169 -19.91 -2.75 -9.02
N ASP A 170 -19.40 -1.98 -9.98
CA ASP A 170 -18.10 -1.29 -9.94
C ASP A 170 -18.37 0.15 -9.53
N ALA A 171 -17.97 0.55 -8.32
CA ALA A 171 -18.36 1.82 -7.74
C ALA A 171 -17.21 2.53 -7.02
N ASP A 172 -17.26 3.87 -7.04
CA ASP A 172 -16.34 4.79 -6.37
C ASP A 172 -17.14 5.73 -5.47
N ILE A 173 -16.66 6.04 -4.28
CA ILE A 173 -17.31 6.95 -3.35
C ILE A 173 -16.86 8.38 -3.64
N ALA A 174 -17.82 9.27 -3.90
CA ALA A 174 -17.54 10.65 -4.26
C ALA A 174 -16.89 11.41 -3.10
N LYS A 175 -15.66 11.92 -3.33
CA LYS A 175 -14.93 12.76 -2.37
C LYS A 175 -14.97 12.22 -0.92
N CYS A 176 -14.77 10.90 -0.75
CA CYS A 176 -14.93 10.19 0.52
C CYS A 176 -14.27 10.93 1.70
N PHE A 177 -12.99 11.29 1.56
CA PHE A 177 -12.25 11.99 2.62
C PHE A 177 -12.80 13.39 2.93
N ASP A 178 -13.44 14.04 1.99
CA ASP A 178 -13.86 15.45 2.10
C ASP A 178 -15.31 15.62 2.60
N ARG A 179 -16.10 14.54 2.61
CA ARG A 179 -17.55 14.61 2.88
C ARG A 179 -18.04 13.82 4.09
N ILE A 180 -17.20 12.94 4.70
CA ILE A 180 -17.60 12.14 5.87
C ILE A 180 -18.21 13.06 6.93
N ASN A 181 -19.43 12.74 7.39
CA ASN A 181 -20.09 13.45 8.49
C ASN A 181 -19.30 13.21 9.80
N HIS A 182 -18.93 14.31 10.48
CA HIS A 182 -18.10 14.26 11.68
C HIS A 182 -18.79 13.56 12.86
N ASP A 183 -20.07 13.83 13.08
CA ASP A 183 -20.80 13.28 14.22
C ASP A 183 -21.09 11.79 14.00
N ALA A 184 -21.53 11.40 12.80
CA ALA A 184 -21.71 9.99 12.43
C ALA A 184 -20.40 9.19 12.56
N LEU A 185 -19.26 9.74 12.12
CA LEU A 185 -17.95 9.12 12.31
C LEU A 185 -17.60 8.98 13.78
N LEU A 186 -17.80 10.02 14.60
CA LEU A 186 -17.48 10.03 16.02
C LEU A 186 -18.36 9.08 16.83
N ASP A 187 -19.63 8.92 16.44
CA ASP A 187 -20.56 7.99 17.07
C ASP A 187 -20.17 6.55 16.74
N LYS A 188 -19.88 6.27 15.47
CA LYS A 188 -19.42 4.97 15.02
C LYS A 188 -18.07 4.58 15.65
N LEU A 189 -17.17 5.53 15.84
CA LEU A 189 -15.88 5.31 16.49
C LEU A 189 -16.06 4.88 17.96
N ASN A 190 -17.10 5.30 18.63
CA ASN A 190 -17.49 4.94 19.99
C ASN A 190 -16.30 4.81 20.97
N THR A 191 -15.48 5.84 21.03
CA THR A 191 -14.25 5.85 21.82
C THR A 191 -14.38 6.63 23.14
N SER A 192 -13.33 6.65 23.96
CA SER A 192 -13.35 7.37 25.24
C SER A 192 -13.57 8.88 25.03
N PRO A 193 -14.23 9.60 25.97
CA PRO A 193 -14.53 11.03 25.82
C PRO A 193 -13.30 11.89 25.53
N LYS A 194 -12.14 11.53 26.08
CA LYS A 194 -10.89 12.24 25.86
C LYS A 194 -10.40 12.08 24.41
N LEU A 195 -10.46 10.86 23.85
CA LEU A 195 -10.12 10.61 22.47
C LEU A 195 -11.12 11.24 21.51
N ARG A 196 -12.43 11.11 21.79
CA ARG A 196 -13.49 11.74 20.97
C ARG A 196 -13.24 13.24 20.83
N ARG A 197 -12.94 13.94 21.93
CA ARG A 197 -12.64 15.39 21.91
C ARG A 197 -11.41 15.73 21.06
N GLN A 198 -10.35 14.96 21.18
CA GLN A 198 -9.14 15.20 20.39
C GLN A 198 -9.36 14.94 18.91
N ILE A 199 -10.07 13.87 18.54
CA ILE A 199 -10.40 13.56 17.15
C ILE A 199 -11.32 14.65 16.59
N LYS A 200 -12.35 15.06 17.33
CA LYS A 200 -13.23 16.17 16.93
C LYS A 200 -12.43 17.47 16.70
N ALA A 201 -11.43 17.75 17.54
CA ALA A 201 -10.55 18.91 17.35
C ALA A 201 -9.75 18.83 16.04
N TRP A 202 -9.24 17.65 15.65
CA TRP A 202 -8.55 17.49 14.36
C TRP A 202 -9.51 17.61 13.16
N LEU A 203 -10.71 17.05 13.27
CA LEU A 203 -11.72 17.15 12.21
C LEU A 203 -12.14 18.60 11.96
N LYS A 204 -12.21 19.42 13.02
CA LYS A 204 -12.60 20.84 12.99
C LYS A 204 -11.42 21.82 12.96
N ALA A 205 -10.19 21.34 12.75
CA ALA A 205 -8.98 22.18 12.88
C ALA A 205 -8.89 23.31 11.82
N GLY A 206 -9.64 23.23 10.75
CA GLY A 206 -9.55 24.15 9.61
C GLY A 206 -8.34 23.90 8.71
N VAL A 207 -8.35 24.57 7.58
CA VAL A 207 -7.32 24.47 6.53
C VAL A 207 -6.81 25.86 6.21
N LEU A 208 -5.50 26.06 6.31
CA LEU A 208 -4.84 27.27 5.88
C LEU A 208 -4.42 27.11 4.41
N ASP A 209 -5.01 27.90 3.52
CA ASP A 209 -4.73 27.93 2.08
C ASP A 209 -4.39 29.37 1.68
N ASN A 210 -3.21 29.58 1.12
CA ASN A 210 -2.73 30.93 0.69
C ASN A 210 -2.84 32.05 1.75
N GLY A 211 -2.74 31.72 3.04
CA GLY A 211 -2.82 32.66 4.14
C GLY A 211 -4.22 32.80 4.75
N GLU A 212 -5.24 32.27 4.12
CA GLU A 212 -6.63 32.29 4.60
C GLU A 212 -7.01 30.99 5.33
N LEU A 213 -7.76 31.11 6.41
CA LEU A 213 -8.23 29.98 7.21
C LEU A 213 -9.67 29.61 6.80
N PHE A 214 -9.82 28.40 6.26
CA PHE A 214 -11.10 27.82 5.91
C PHE A 214 -11.55 26.83 6.99
N PRO A 215 -12.78 26.95 7.53
CA PRO A 215 -13.32 25.99 8.48
C PRO A 215 -13.55 24.62 7.81
N THR A 216 -13.49 23.54 8.61
CA THR A 216 -13.80 22.19 8.17
C THR A 216 -15.01 21.67 8.93
N GLU A 217 -16.16 21.58 8.26
CA GLU A 217 -17.42 21.10 8.85
C GLU A 217 -17.67 19.62 8.58
N ARG A 218 -17.05 19.11 7.51
CA ARG A 218 -17.17 17.72 7.05
C ARG A 218 -15.80 17.18 6.64
N GLY A 219 -15.71 15.87 6.54
CA GLY A 219 -14.55 15.18 6.01
C GLY A 219 -13.40 14.98 6.99
N THR A 220 -12.39 14.30 6.52
CA THR A 220 -11.11 14.09 7.21
C THR A 220 -9.98 14.62 6.34
N MET A 221 -9.00 15.27 6.93
CA MET A 221 -7.88 15.85 6.18
C MET A 221 -7.12 14.79 5.36
N GLN A 222 -7.02 14.98 4.05
CA GLN A 222 -6.16 14.15 3.20
C GLN A 222 -4.69 14.48 3.50
N GLY A 223 -3.98 13.58 4.20
CA GLY A 223 -2.57 13.74 4.59
C GLY A 223 -2.31 13.64 6.09
N GLY A 224 -3.35 13.60 6.91
CA GLY A 224 -3.25 13.23 8.33
C GLY A 224 -2.85 11.76 8.50
N THR A 225 -2.05 11.45 9.52
CA THR A 225 -1.60 10.06 9.77
C THR A 225 -2.72 9.15 10.26
N ILE A 226 -3.79 9.69 10.85
CA ILE A 226 -4.94 8.94 11.36
C ILE A 226 -6.10 8.86 10.34
N SER A 227 -6.16 9.78 9.36
CA SER A 227 -7.30 9.91 8.44
C SER A 227 -7.62 8.63 7.66
N PRO A 228 -6.64 7.82 7.21
CA PRO A 228 -6.94 6.54 6.55
C PRO A 228 -7.66 5.54 7.47
N LEU A 229 -7.32 5.51 8.76
CA LEU A 229 -8.02 4.69 9.74
C LEU A 229 -9.45 5.19 9.94
N LEU A 230 -9.64 6.49 10.11
CA LEU A 230 -10.97 7.10 10.30
C LEU A 230 -11.88 6.86 9.09
N ALA A 231 -11.36 6.97 7.86
CA ALA A 231 -12.10 6.64 6.66
C ALA A 231 -12.53 5.16 6.63
N ASN A 232 -11.63 4.24 7.01
CA ASN A 232 -12.00 2.82 7.12
C ASN A 232 -13.05 2.56 8.21
N VAL A 233 -13.01 3.29 9.32
CA VAL A 233 -14.04 3.24 10.38
C VAL A 233 -15.38 3.71 9.84
N ALA A 234 -15.41 4.85 9.13
CA ALA A 234 -16.64 5.36 8.51
C ALA A 234 -17.27 4.33 7.56
N LEU A 235 -16.45 3.69 6.73
CA LEU A 235 -16.89 2.75 5.71
C LEU A 235 -17.03 1.30 6.19
N HIS A 236 -16.77 0.99 7.45
CA HIS A 236 -16.99 -0.34 8.01
C HIS A 236 -18.49 -0.65 8.14
N GLY A 237 -18.87 -1.89 7.90
CA GLY A 237 -20.26 -2.38 8.01
C GLY A 237 -20.98 -2.55 6.66
N MET A 238 -20.36 -2.20 5.53
CA MET A 238 -20.95 -2.40 4.20
C MET A 238 -21.15 -3.88 3.85
N GLU A 239 -20.16 -4.73 4.15
CA GLU A 239 -20.23 -6.17 3.90
C GLU A 239 -21.29 -6.81 4.81
N GLU A 240 -21.31 -6.43 6.08
CA GLU A 240 -22.28 -6.91 7.07
C GLU A 240 -23.72 -6.50 6.69
N LEU A 241 -23.93 -5.25 6.25
CA LEU A 241 -25.23 -4.77 5.79
C LEU A 241 -25.79 -5.62 4.64
N LEU A 242 -24.98 -5.87 3.61
CA LEU A 242 -25.43 -6.65 2.47
C LEU A 242 -25.65 -8.13 2.83
N VAL A 243 -24.85 -8.71 3.71
CA VAL A 243 -25.05 -10.08 4.20
C VAL A 243 -26.35 -10.21 5.01
N GLN A 244 -26.68 -9.20 5.83
CA GLN A 244 -27.92 -9.17 6.59
C GLN A 244 -29.15 -8.97 5.67
N ARG A 245 -29.05 -8.10 4.67
CA ARG A 245 -30.14 -7.82 3.74
C ARG A 245 -30.42 -8.98 2.79
N PHE A 246 -29.38 -9.70 2.37
CA PHE A 246 -29.42 -10.81 1.43
C PHE A 246 -28.83 -12.08 2.07
N PRO A 247 -29.53 -12.69 3.05
CA PRO A 247 -29.01 -13.85 3.77
C PRO A 247 -28.89 -15.07 2.86
N THR A 248 -27.81 -15.82 3.03
CA THR A 248 -27.61 -17.10 2.35
C THR A 248 -28.53 -18.15 2.94
N LYS A 249 -29.50 -18.68 2.15
CA LYS A 249 -30.27 -19.86 2.55
C LYS A 249 -29.47 -21.13 2.23
N LEU A 250 -29.07 -21.85 3.27
CA LEU A 250 -28.18 -23.03 3.20
C LEU A 250 -28.58 -24.10 2.19
N HIS A 251 -29.87 -24.26 1.84
CA HIS A 251 -30.37 -25.34 0.98
C HIS A 251 -30.78 -24.93 -0.44
N LYS A 252 -30.70 -23.66 -0.83
CA LYS A 252 -31.06 -23.17 -2.18
C LYS A 252 -30.01 -22.31 -2.84
N CYS A 253 -28.71 -22.61 -2.73
CA CYS A 253 -27.62 -22.00 -3.52
C CYS A 253 -27.69 -20.49 -3.70
N PHE A 254 -28.26 -19.73 -2.78
CA PHE A 254 -28.20 -18.28 -2.77
C PHE A 254 -26.93 -17.86 -2.02
N TYR A 255 -25.99 -17.33 -2.74
CA TYR A 255 -24.78 -16.75 -2.15
C TYR A 255 -25.05 -15.31 -1.80
N ALA A 256 -24.63 -14.88 -0.61
CA ALA A 256 -24.64 -13.46 -0.26
C ALA A 256 -23.77 -12.65 -1.23
N PRO A 257 -24.11 -11.39 -1.53
CA PRO A 257 -23.28 -10.50 -2.30
C PRO A 257 -21.90 -10.35 -1.65
N GLN A 258 -20.85 -10.42 -2.47
CA GLN A 258 -19.49 -10.30 -1.98
C GLN A 258 -18.98 -8.89 -2.19
N VAL A 259 -18.77 -8.15 -1.11
CA VAL A 259 -18.14 -6.81 -1.15
C VAL A 259 -16.63 -6.97 -1.09
N ILE A 260 -15.91 -6.33 -2.00
CA ILE A 260 -14.45 -6.23 -1.96
C ILE A 260 -14.08 -4.75 -2.05
N ARG A 261 -13.48 -4.24 -0.99
CA ARG A 261 -13.22 -2.81 -0.84
C ARG A 261 -11.73 -2.51 -0.65
N TYR A 262 -11.26 -1.49 -1.35
CA TYR A 262 -9.93 -0.92 -1.16
C TYR A 262 -10.04 0.60 -0.95
N ALA A 263 -10.09 1.05 0.31
CA ALA A 263 -10.40 2.42 0.70
C ALA A 263 -11.79 2.86 0.17
N ASP A 264 -11.84 3.82 -0.73
CA ASP A 264 -13.03 4.36 -1.40
C ASP A 264 -13.44 3.62 -2.67
N ASP A 265 -12.54 2.84 -3.27
CA ASP A 265 -12.86 1.94 -4.39
C ASP A 265 -13.55 0.66 -3.89
N LEU A 266 -14.68 0.27 -4.46
CA LEU A 266 -15.39 -0.95 -4.09
C LEU A 266 -16.00 -1.68 -5.28
N VAL A 267 -16.09 -3.00 -5.16
CA VAL A 267 -16.88 -3.85 -6.07
C VAL A 267 -17.78 -4.78 -5.27
N VAL A 268 -19.01 -4.96 -5.77
CA VAL A 268 -19.95 -5.96 -5.24
C VAL A 268 -20.19 -6.99 -6.33
N LEU A 269 -20.09 -8.26 -5.99
CA LEU A 269 -20.15 -9.39 -6.91
C LEU A 269 -21.30 -10.31 -6.54
N HIS A 270 -22.22 -10.59 -7.50
CA HIS A 270 -23.29 -11.58 -7.33
C HIS A 270 -23.63 -12.22 -8.67
N LYS A 271 -24.24 -13.41 -8.65
CA LYS A 271 -24.68 -14.13 -9.84
C LYS A 271 -25.97 -13.58 -10.46
N ASP A 272 -26.76 -12.88 -9.68
CA ASP A 272 -28.07 -12.34 -10.05
C ASP A 272 -27.98 -10.83 -10.24
N HIS A 273 -28.54 -10.34 -11.36
CA HIS A 273 -28.54 -8.91 -11.73
C HIS A 273 -29.43 -8.08 -10.79
N ALA A 274 -30.65 -8.57 -10.52
CA ALA A 274 -31.59 -7.85 -9.67
C ALA A 274 -31.05 -7.63 -8.24
N ILE A 275 -30.28 -8.61 -7.72
CA ILE A 275 -29.63 -8.46 -6.41
C ILE A 275 -28.53 -7.38 -6.48
N ILE A 276 -27.79 -7.26 -7.58
CA ILE A 276 -26.78 -6.21 -7.74
C ILE A 276 -27.39 -4.82 -7.81
N GLU A 277 -28.54 -4.68 -8.49
CA GLU A 277 -29.30 -3.42 -8.53
C GLU A 277 -29.75 -3.01 -7.12
N GLN A 278 -30.38 -3.92 -6.39
CA GLN A 278 -30.77 -3.69 -5.00
C GLN A 278 -29.57 -3.38 -4.08
N CYS A 279 -28.41 -4.02 -4.30
CA CYS A 279 -27.19 -3.70 -3.56
C CYS A 279 -26.74 -2.27 -3.80
N GLN A 280 -26.89 -1.74 -5.02
CA GLN A 280 -26.56 -0.36 -5.33
C GLN A 280 -27.45 0.61 -4.54
N GLU A 281 -28.75 0.37 -4.49
CA GLU A 281 -29.71 1.18 -3.73
C GLU A 281 -29.42 1.14 -2.23
N VAL A 282 -29.31 -0.06 -1.67
CA VAL A 282 -29.02 -0.27 -0.24
C VAL A 282 -27.71 0.40 0.18
N LEU A 283 -26.68 0.33 -0.66
CA LEU A 283 -25.40 1.00 -0.37
C LEU A 283 -25.50 2.51 -0.53
N ALA A 284 -26.27 3.03 -1.48
CA ALA A 284 -26.49 4.46 -1.65
C ALA A 284 -27.18 5.06 -0.41
N ASP A 285 -28.26 4.44 0.06
CA ASP A 285 -28.98 4.87 1.27
C ASP A 285 -28.09 4.81 2.51
N TRP A 286 -27.32 3.73 2.66
CA TRP A 286 -26.42 3.58 3.79
C TRP A 286 -25.31 4.65 3.80
N LEU A 287 -24.75 4.99 2.64
CA LEU A 287 -23.73 6.03 2.49
C LEU A 287 -24.28 7.41 2.83
N GLN A 288 -25.54 7.72 2.51
CA GLN A 288 -26.17 8.99 2.86
C GLN A 288 -26.19 9.22 4.38
N ASN A 289 -26.39 8.16 5.21
CA ASN A 289 -26.40 8.27 6.67
C ASN A 289 -25.05 8.74 7.25
N ILE A 290 -23.95 8.56 6.50
CA ILE A 290 -22.61 9.02 6.90
C ILE A 290 -22.15 10.23 6.06
N GLY A 291 -23.05 10.86 5.30
CA GLY A 291 -22.81 12.05 4.49
C GLY A 291 -22.06 11.77 3.19
N LEU A 292 -22.07 10.53 2.71
CA LEU A 292 -21.38 10.09 1.49
C LEU A 292 -22.36 9.69 0.40
N GLU A 293 -21.88 9.63 -0.83
CA GLU A 293 -22.63 9.20 -2.00
C GLU A 293 -21.76 8.39 -2.96
N LEU A 294 -22.38 7.49 -3.71
CA LEU A 294 -21.72 6.85 -4.85
C LEU A 294 -21.48 7.89 -5.95
N LYS A 295 -20.33 7.80 -6.62
CA LYS A 295 -20.00 8.71 -7.73
C LYS A 295 -20.72 8.25 -9.02
N PRO A 296 -21.76 8.93 -9.52
CA PRO A 296 -22.56 8.44 -10.65
C PRO A 296 -21.74 8.19 -11.91
N SER A 297 -20.77 9.06 -12.23
CA SER A 297 -19.90 8.94 -13.42
C SER A 297 -18.93 7.76 -13.38
N LYS A 298 -18.81 7.08 -12.23
CA LYS A 298 -17.90 5.92 -12.03
C LYS A 298 -18.62 4.71 -11.46
N THR A 299 -19.91 4.82 -11.19
CA THR A 299 -20.73 3.68 -10.73
C THR A 299 -21.41 3.05 -11.93
N ARG A 300 -21.20 1.77 -12.11
CA ARG A 300 -21.78 1.00 -13.22
C ARG A 300 -21.99 -0.45 -12.82
N ILE A 301 -23.02 -1.05 -13.38
CA ILE A 301 -23.23 -2.48 -13.34
C ILE A 301 -22.69 -3.09 -14.63
N THR A 302 -21.88 -4.12 -14.50
CA THR A 302 -21.28 -4.86 -15.62
C THR A 302 -21.33 -6.36 -15.34
N HIS A 303 -20.96 -7.17 -16.34
CA HIS A 303 -20.88 -8.63 -16.19
C HIS A 303 -19.45 -9.13 -16.53
N THR A 304 -18.97 -10.13 -15.81
CA THR A 304 -17.59 -10.62 -15.97
C THR A 304 -17.32 -11.24 -17.34
N ARG A 305 -18.34 -11.76 -18.02
CA ARG A 305 -18.24 -12.50 -19.28
C ARG A 305 -18.98 -11.82 -20.45
N ASN A 306 -20.22 -11.38 -20.23
CA ASN A 306 -21.11 -10.89 -21.27
C ASN A 306 -21.11 -9.36 -21.33
N ALA A 307 -21.39 -8.78 -22.48
CA ALA A 307 -21.62 -7.35 -22.60
C ALA A 307 -22.97 -7.01 -21.97
N LEU A 308 -23.02 -5.99 -21.09
CA LEU A 308 -24.27 -5.48 -20.52
C LEU A 308 -24.41 -4.00 -20.89
N ALA A 309 -23.58 -3.15 -20.32
CA ALA A 309 -23.50 -1.72 -20.64
C ALA A 309 -22.04 -1.40 -21.07
N GLY A 310 -21.66 -1.86 -22.27
CA GLY A 310 -20.29 -1.70 -22.80
C GLY A 310 -19.48 -3.01 -22.84
N GLU A 311 -18.14 -2.91 -22.78
CA GLU A 311 -17.27 -4.09 -22.83
C GLU A 311 -17.43 -4.98 -21.57
N PRO A 312 -17.40 -6.32 -21.73
CA PRO A 312 -17.42 -7.25 -20.61
C PRO A 312 -16.25 -7.07 -19.67
N GLY A 313 -16.47 -7.36 -18.39
CA GLY A 313 -15.48 -7.22 -17.34
C GLY A 313 -15.39 -5.81 -16.79
N PHE A 314 -14.46 -5.59 -15.91
CA PHE A 314 -14.27 -4.33 -15.21
C PHE A 314 -12.79 -4.07 -14.89
N SER A 315 -12.48 -2.85 -14.46
CA SER A 315 -11.13 -2.47 -14.08
C SER A 315 -11.09 -2.06 -12.61
N PHE A 316 -10.27 -2.71 -11.81
CA PHE A 316 -10.13 -2.44 -10.39
C PHE A 316 -8.65 -2.31 -10.01
N LEU A 317 -8.26 -1.26 -9.30
CA LEU A 317 -6.88 -0.98 -8.85
C LEU A 317 -5.83 -1.08 -9.97
N GLY A 318 -6.19 -0.69 -11.18
CA GLY A 318 -5.32 -0.75 -12.35
C GLY A 318 -5.23 -2.12 -13.03
N PHE A 319 -6.00 -3.09 -12.60
CA PHE A 319 -6.14 -4.40 -13.24
C PHE A 319 -7.45 -4.47 -14.01
N ASN A 320 -7.44 -5.14 -15.18
CA ASN A 320 -8.63 -5.49 -15.92
C ASN A 320 -8.97 -6.94 -15.65
N ILE A 321 -10.18 -7.19 -15.22
CA ILE A 321 -10.73 -8.50 -14.83
C ILE A 321 -11.81 -8.87 -15.84
N ARG A 322 -11.64 -10.00 -16.56
CA ARG A 322 -12.60 -10.45 -17.56
C ARG A 322 -12.53 -11.96 -17.74
N GLN A 323 -13.67 -12.57 -17.95
CA GLN A 323 -13.81 -13.95 -18.38
C GLN A 323 -13.95 -14.01 -19.90
N TYR A 324 -13.27 -14.96 -20.51
CA TYR A 324 -13.27 -15.17 -21.96
C TYR A 324 -13.82 -16.54 -22.24
N ALA A 325 -14.77 -16.62 -23.19
CA ALA A 325 -15.23 -17.90 -23.71
C ALA A 325 -14.05 -18.67 -24.31
N VAL A 326 -13.97 -19.95 -24.03
CA VAL A 326 -12.92 -20.83 -24.54
C VAL A 326 -13.51 -22.20 -24.90
N GLY A 327 -12.85 -22.91 -25.84
CA GLY A 327 -13.24 -24.25 -26.24
C GLY A 327 -13.25 -25.24 -25.07
N LYS A 328 -13.98 -26.34 -25.24
CA LYS A 328 -14.17 -27.36 -24.18
C LYS A 328 -12.87 -27.86 -23.55
N THR A 329 -11.82 -28.06 -24.32
CA THR A 329 -10.51 -28.55 -23.83
C THR A 329 -9.74 -27.53 -22.99
N GLN A 330 -9.96 -26.23 -23.24
CA GLN A 330 -9.23 -25.13 -22.56
C GLN A 330 -9.99 -24.50 -21.40
N SER A 331 -11.24 -24.93 -21.15
CA SER A 331 -12.09 -24.37 -20.11
C SER A 331 -11.52 -24.56 -18.70
N GLY A 332 -11.76 -23.57 -17.82
CA GLY A 332 -11.63 -23.74 -16.39
C GLY A 332 -12.60 -24.82 -15.88
N LYS A 333 -12.36 -25.29 -14.65
CA LYS A 333 -13.24 -26.23 -13.96
C LYS A 333 -13.84 -25.56 -12.72
N ASP A 334 -15.08 -25.91 -12.40
CA ASP A 334 -15.69 -25.53 -11.11
C ASP A 334 -15.13 -26.40 -9.96
N THR A 335 -15.60 -26.18 -8.75
CA THR A 335 -15.20 -26.94 -7.55
C THR A 335 -15.62 -28.42 -7.59
N ARG A 336 -16.54 -28.77 -8.48
CA ARG A 336 -17.02 -30.16 -8.69
C ARG A 336 -16.32 -30.83 -9.87
N GLY A 337 -15.38 -30.17 -10.53
CA GLY A 337 -14.64 -30.66 -11.68
C GLY A 337 -15.33 -30.45 -13.04
N ASN A 338 -16.54 -29.85 -13.08
CA ASN A 338 -17.26 -29.56 -14.31
C ASN A 338 -16.60 -28.41 -15.08
N ARG A 339 -16.62 -28.48 -16.39
CA ARG A 339 -16.07 -27.41 -17.25
C ARG A 339 -17.04 -26.25 -17.30
N VAL A 340 -16.54 -25.03 -17.01
CA VAL A 340 -17.36 -23.80 -16.93
C VAL A 340 -17.50 -23.07 -18.27
N GLY A 341 -16.79 -23.49 -19.33
CA GLY A 341 -16.86 -22.88 -20.67
C GLY A 341 -16.12 -21.54 -20.82
N PHE A 342 -15.39 -21.11 -19.81
CA PHE A 342 -14.62 -19.88 -19.84
C PHE A 342 -13.29 -20.00 -19.08
N LYS A 343 -12.42 -19.00 -19.30
CA LYS A 343 -11.22 -18.71 -18.48
C LYS A 343 -11.24 -17.29 -17.98
N LEU A 344 -10.96 -17.13 -16.71
CA LEU A 344 -10.73 -15.82 -16.11
C LEU A 344 -9.30 -15.34 -16.41
N PHE A 345 -9.17 -14.13 -16.98
CA PHE A 345 -7.90 -13.44 -17.12
C PHE A 345 -7.94 -12.12 -16.36
N ILE A 346 -6.96 -11.94 -15.49
CA ILE A 346 -6.64 -10.65 -14.87
C ILE A 346 -5.36 -10.15 -15.51
N LYS A 347 -5.39 -8.93 -16.05
CA LYS A 347 -4.30 -8.30 -16.81
C LYS A 347 -4.10 -6.86 -16.35
N PRO A 348 -2.96 -6.21 -16.64
CA PRO A 348 -2.85 -4.75 -16.50
C PRO A 348 -3.93 -4.04 -17.31
N SER A 349 -4.60 -3.03 -16.74
CA SER A 349 -5.63 -2.27 -17.45
C SER A 349 -5.06 -1.45 -18.62
N LYS A 350 -5.85 -1.22 -19.68
CA LYS A 350 -5.44 -0.42 -20.85
C LYS A 350 -4.92 0.96 -20.44
N SER A 351 -5.59 1.63 -19.49
CA SER A 351 -5.18 2.94 -18.95
C SER A 351 -3.83 2.88 -18.23
N SER A 352 -3.61 1.86 -17.40
CA SER A 352 -2.35 1.69 -16.68
C SER A 352 -1.17 1.45 -17.62
N VAL A 353 -1.38 0.65 -18.68
CA VAL A 353 -0.37 0.41 -19.73
C VAL A 353 -0.03 1.71 -20.45
N LYS A 354 -1.06 2.46 -20.90
CA LYS A 354 -0.87 3.76 -21.59
C LYS A 354 -0.08 4.74 -20.73
N ARG A 355 -0.43 4.85 -19.45
CA ARG A 355 0.26 5.70 -18.47
C ARG A 355 1.72 5.32 -18.28
N HIS A 356 1.99 4.02 -18.16
CA HIS A 356 3.35 3.54 -18.00
C HIS A 356 4.21 3.84 -19.24
N ILE A 357 3.71 3.56 -20.43
CA ILE A 357 4.38 3.88 -21.69
C ILE A 357 4.63 5.39 -21.83
N LYS A 358 3.67 6.24 -21.47
CA LYS A 358 3.83 7.70 -21.47
C LYS A 358 4.96 8.12 -20.53
N ARG A 359 4.98 7.61 -19.30
CA ARG A 359 6.00 7.92 -18.29
C ARG A 359 7.40 7.48 -18.70
N LEU A 360 7.53 6.32 -19.35
CA LEU A 360 8.80 5.84 -19.91
C LEU A 360 9.31 6.80 -21.01
N GLY A 361 8.43 7.24 -21.91
CA GLY A 361 8.76 8.21 -22.96
C GLY A 361 9.15 9.59 -22.42
N GLU A 362 8.45 10.10 -21.41
CA GLU A 362 8.79 11.35 -20.73
C GLU A 362 10.15 11.26 -20.03
N THR A 363 10.45 10.12 -19.41
CA THR A 363 11.76 9.87 -18.81
C THR A 363 12.84 9.86 -19.86
N ALA A 364 12.65 9.16 -20.99
CA ALA A 364 13.62 9.16 -22.08
C ALA A 364 13.89 10.58 -22.63
N ARG A 365 12.85 11.40 -22.81
CA ARG A 365 13.00 12.81 -23.22
C ARG A 365 13.75 13.65 -22.21
N ARG A 366 13.46 13.53 -20.92
CA ARG A 366 14.16 14.26 -19.84
C ARG A 366 15.66 13.94 -19.79
N TYR A 367 16.04 12.74 -20.17
CA TYR A 367 17.42 12.26 -20.21
C TYR A 367 18.06 12.37 -21.62
N GLN A 368 17.54 13.23 -22.51
CA GLN A 368 18.02 13.36 -23.90
C GLN A 368 19.52 13.65 -23.98
N HIS A 369 20.02 14.51 -23.10
CA HIS A 369 21.43 14.95 -23.08
C HIS A 369 22.28 14.23 -22.02
N LYS A 370 21.73 13.19 -21.38
CA LYS A 370 22.45 12.43 -20.33
C LYS A 370 23.03 11.15 -20.90
N GLU A 371 24.06 10.63 -20.24
CA GLU A 371 24.65 9.32 -20.58
C GLU A 371 23.63 8.19 -20.55
N GLN A 372 23.86 7.19 -21.40
CA GLN A 372 23.01 5.99 -21.51
C GLN A 372 22.83 5.30 -20.15
N THR A 373 23.89 5.19 -19.34
CA THR A 373 23.85 4.58 -18.01
C THR A 373 22.90 5.28 -17.06
N ARG A 374 22.87 6.62 -17.09
CA ARG A 374 21.94 7.42 -16.26
C ARG A 374 20.49 7.23 -16.71
N LEU A 375 20.24 7.17 -18.02
CA LEU A 375 18.92 6.85 -18.55
C LEU A 375 18.47 5.45 -18.13
N ILE A 376 19.32 4.44 -18.29
CA ILE A 376 19.02 3.05 -17.89
C ILE A 376 18.67 3.00 -16.40
N ARG A 377 19.42 3.68 -15.54
CA ARG A 377 19.15 3.72 -14.08
C ARG A 377 17.76 4.29 -13.78
N ALA A 378 17.39 5.39 -14.43
CA ALA A 378 16.09 6.02 -14.26
C ALA A 378 14.95 5.11 -14.76
N LEU A 379 15.10 4.51 -15.94
CA LEU A 379 14.11 3.60 -16.53
C LEU A 379 13.97 2.30 -15.73
N ASN A 380 15.08 1.70 -15.28
CA ASN A 380 15.06 0.44 -14.53
C ASN A 380 14.21 0.54 -13.26
N SER A 381 14.24 1.68 -12.57
CA SER A 381 13.40 1.87 -11.37
C SER A 381 11.90 1.83 -11.71
N LEU A 382 11.50 2.42 -12.84
CA LEU A 382 10.12 2.44 -13.33
C LEU A 382 9.68 1.05 -13.83
N ILE A 383 10.51 0.43 -14.65
CA ILE A 383 10.23 -0.89 -15.25
C ILE A 383 10.08 -1.94 -14.17
N ILE A 384 11.05 -2.04 -13.27
CA ILE A 384 11.06 -3.06 -12.21
C ILE A 384 9.87 -2.88 -11.26
N GLY A 385 9.55 -1.64 -10.86
CA GLY A 385 8.40 -1.35 -9.99
C GLY A 385 7.09 -1.77 -10.64
N TRP A 386 6.85 -1.34 -11.90
CA TRP A 386 5.63 -1.64 -12.62
C TRP A 386 5.49 -3.13 -12.95
N SER A 387 6.55 -3.78 -13.39
CA SER A 387 6.53 -5.22 -13.71
C SER A 387 6.26 -6.08 -12.49
N ARG A 388 6.80 -5.72 -11.31
CA ARG A 388 6.53 -6.44 -10.06
C ARG A 388 5.10 -6.28 -9.59
N TYR A 389 4.54 -5.07 -9.70
CA TYR A 389 3.14 -4.82 -9.37
C TYR A 389 2.20 -5.74 -10.14
N TYR A 390 2.47 -5.95 -11.44
CA TYR A 390 1.65 -6.80 -12.30
C TYR A 390 2.15 -8.25 -12.43
N SER A 391 3.19 -8.65 -11.71
CA SER A 391 3.71 -10.03 -11.78
C SER A 391 2.78 -11.09 -11.20
N THR A 392 1.75 -10.70 -10.47
CA THR A 392 0.78 -11.62 -9.85
C THR A 392 -0.25 -12.17 -10.84
N VAL A 393 -0.39 -11.54 -11.99
CA VAL A 393 -1.46 -11.79 -12.97
C VAL A 393 -0.89 -12.10 -14.38
N VAL A 394 -1.77 -12.35 -15.33
CA VAL A 394 -1.38 -12.72 -16.71
C VAL A 394 -0.88 -11.49 -17.49
N SER A 395 0.39 -11.14 -17.32
CA SER A 395 0.96 -9.89 -17.84
C SER A 395 1.96 -10.06 -18.97
N GLN A 396 2.40 -11.29 -19.30
CA GLN A 396 3.53 -11.52 -20.20
C GLN A 396 3.36 -10.90 -21.58
N VAL A 397 2.19 -11.05 -22.21
CA VAL A 397 1.87 -10.45 -23.51
C VAL A 397 1.89 -8.92 -23.42
N VAL A 398 1.39 -8.37 -22.31
CA VAL A 398 1.40 -6.92 -22.07
C VAL A 398 2.83 -6.42 -21.87
N PHE A 399 3.66 -7.16 -21.15
CA PHE A 399 5.08 -6.85 -20.96
C PHE A 399 5.82 -6.75 -22.29
N SER A 400 5.61 -7.71 -23.20
CA SER A 400 6.22 -7.69 -24.53
C SER A 400 5.76 -6.48 -25.37
N LYS A 401 4.47 -6.12 -25.31
CA LYS A 401 3.95 -4.92 -25.99
C LYS A 401 4.57 -3.63 -25.44
N VAL A 402 4.75 -3.52 -24.15
CA VAL A 402 5.41 -2.36 -23.52
C VAL A 402 6.88 -2.30 -23.88
N GLU A 403 7.58 -3.42 -23.97
CA GLU A 403 8.98 -3.48 -24.42
C GLU A 403 9.14 -2.97 -25.86
N TYR A 404 8.26 -3.40 -26.76
CA TYR A 404 8.28 -2.91 -28.13
C TYR A 404 8.05 -1.39 -28.21
N ALA A 405 7.06 -0.88 -27.47
CA ALA A 405 6.81 0.55 -27.38
C ALA A 405 7.98 1.33 -26.75
N LEU A 406 8.69 0.74 -25.80
CA LEU A 406 9.88 1.34 -25.20
C LEU A 406 11.05 1.34 -26.17
N PHE A 407 11.27 0.24 -26.92
CA PHE A 407 12.30 0.18 -27.95
C PHE A 407 12.17 1.34 -28.95
N ALA A 408 10.98 1.59 -29.49
CA ALA A 408 10.73 2.69 -30.40
C ALA A 408 11.12 4.06 -29.81
N ARG A 409 10.86 4.28 -28.51
CA ARG A 409 11.21 5.53 -27.82
C ARG A 409 12.71 5.67 -27.58
N LEU A 410 13.37 4.58 -27.25
CA LEU A 410 14.83 4.56 -27.07
C LEU A 410 15.56 4.73 -28.39
N PHE A 411 15.02 4.14 -29.47
CA PHE A 411 15.55 4.35 -30.80
C PHE A 411 15.42 5.82 -31.22
N ALA A 412 14.26 6.45 -30.98
CA ALA A 412 14.08 7.88 -31.26
C ALA A 412 15.01 8.76 -30.37
N TRP A 413 15.25 8.37 -29.10
CA TRP A 413 16.23 9.02 -28.24
C TRP A 413 17.65 8.95 -28.82
N ALA A 414 18.08 7.79 -29.32
CA ALA A 414 19.39 7.58 -29.89
C ALA A 414 19.53 8.31 -31.25
N LYS A 415 18.49 8.26 -32.13
CA LYS A 415 18.48 8.96 -33.41
C LYS A 415 18.61 10.48 -33.30
N ARG A 416 17.96 11.09 -32.26
CA ARG A 416 18.12 12.51 -32.00
C ARG A 416 19.54 12.93 -31.59
N ARG A 417 20.30 12.02 -30.98
CA ARG A 417 21.71 12.25 -30.62
C ARG A 417 22.63 12.13 -31.81
N HIS A 418 22.26 11.35 -32.83
CA HIS A 418 23.04 11.05 -33.99
C HIS A 418 22.16 11.14 -35.24
N PRO A 419 21.71 12.35 -35.64
CA PRO A 419 20.75 12.53 -36.72
C PRO A 419 21.27 12.03 -38.06
N ASN A 420 22.58 12.10 -38.31
CA ASN A 420 23.22 11.75 -39.58
C ASN A 420 23.74 10.30 -39.62
N LYS A 421 23.55 9.51 -38.56
CA LYS A 421 24.01 8.11 -38.53
C LYS A 421 22.93 7.15 -39.01
N SER A 422 23.35 6.02 -39.64
CA SER A 422 22.44 4.97 -40.06
C SER A 422 21.75 4.26 -38.90
N LYS A 423 20.64 3.57 -39.19
CA LYS A 423 19.93 2.77 -38.15
C LYS A 423 20.82 1.68 -37.58
N TRP A 424 21.62 1.02 -38.40
CA TRP A 424 22.54 -0.05 -37.99
C TRP A 424 23.62 0.48 -37.04
N TRP A 425 24.24 1.62 -37.40
CA TRP A 425 25.21 2.26 -36.52
C TRP A 425 24.63 2.62 -35.15
N ILE A 426 23.41 3.17 -35.11
CA ILE A 426 22.72 3.51 -33.86
C ILE A 426 22.47 2.26 -33.01
N VAL A 427 22.02 1.18 -33.65
CA VAL A 427 21.77 -0.07 -32.93
C VAL A 427 23.08 -0.65 -32.39
N ASP A 428 24.12 -0.67 -33.21
CA ASP A 428 25.44 -1.15 -32.78
C ASP A 428 26.02 -0.32 -31.63
N GLN A 429 25.83 0.99 -31.65
CA GLN A 429 26.31 1.89 -30.59
C GLN A 429 25.59 1.70 -29.27
N TYR A 430 24.26 1.47 -29.26
CA TYR A 430 23.44 1.53 -28.07
C TYR A 430 22.85 0.20 -27.60
N TRP A 431 22.88 -0.82 -28.44
CA TRP A 431 22.38 -2.15 -28.12
C TRP A 431 23.48 -3.20 -28.24
N ARG A 432 23.33 -4.27 -27.49
CA ARG A 432 24.21 -5.45 -27.55
C ARG A 432 23.36 -6.70 -27.75
N ILE A 433 23.85 -7.62 -28.55
CA ILE A 433 23.26 -8.95 -28.70
C ILE A 433 23.81 -9.83 -27.59
N THR A 434 22.94 -10.36 -26.74
CA THR A 434 23.31 -11.37 -25.75
C THR A 434 22.83 -12.73 -26.26
N LYS A 435 23.74 -13.71 -26.41
CA LYS A 435 23.38 -15.07 -26.86
C LYS A 435 22.16 -15.60 -26.11
N GLY A 436 21.13 -16.04 -26.84
CA GLY A 436 19.87 -16.57 -26.32
C GLY A 436 18.93 -15.53 -25.66
N LYS A 437 19.31 -14.24 -25.59
CA LYS A 437 18.51 -13.19 -24.89
C LYS A 437 18.11 -12.00 -25.77
N GLY A 438 18.53 -12.00 -27.06
CA GLY A 438 18.23 -10.94 -28.01
C GLY A 438 18.88 -9.58 -27.69
N TRP A 439 18.38 -8.52 -28.33
CA TRP A 439 18.90 -7.16 -28.20
C TRP A 439 18.69 -6.58 -26.80
N ARG A 440 19.75 -5.99 -26.21
CA ARG A 440 19.75 -5.31 -24.92
C ARG A 440 20.23 -3.88 -25.09
N PHE A 441 19.48 -2.92 -24.58
CA PHE A 441 19.93 -1.53 -24.46
C PHE A 441 20.96 -1.46 -23.34
N GLN A 442 22.25 -1.36 -23.74
CA GLN A 442 23.40 -1.53 -22.85
C GLN A 442 24.58 -0.74 -23.40
N PRO A 443 25.28 0.06 -22.57
CA PRO A 443 26.49 0.78 -22.98
C PRO A 443 27.62 -0.17 -23.37
N PRO A 444 28.51 0.24 -24.27
CA PRO A 444 29.74 -0.48 -24.57
C PRO A 444 30.57 -0.70 -23.29
N GLY A 445 31.18 -1.88 -23.15
CA GLY A 445 32.08 -2.21 -22.03
C GLY A 445 31.43 -2.23 -20.64
N SER A 446 30.12 -2.24 -20.54
CA SER A 446 29.39 -2.22 -19.26
C SER A 446 28.44 -3.41 -19.15
N ASP A 447 28.40 -4.04 -17.98
CA ASP A 447 27.39 -5.07 -17.65
C ASP A 447 26.04 -4.48 -17.26
N TYR A 448 25.96 -3.13 -17.16
CA TYR A 448 24.75 -2.45 -16.72
C TYR A 448 23.78 -2.25 -17.87
N GLN A 449 22.69 -3.02 -17.88
CA GLN A 449 21.72 -3.09 -18.96
C GLN A 449 20.31 -2.67 -18.53
N LEU A 450 19.49 -2.31 -19.53
CA LEU A 450 18.07 -2.07 -19.34
C LEU A 450 17.34 -3.37 -18.95
N TYR A 451 16.56 -3.30 -17.87
CA TYR A 451 15.73 -4.42 -17.42
C TYR A 451 14.57 -4.63 -18.41
N ARG A 452 14.27 -5.89 -18.72
CA ARG A 452 13.11 -6.24 -19.55
C ARG A 452 11.90 -6.57 -18.66
N HIS A 453 10.74 -6.01 -18.99
CA HIS A 453 9.48 -6.35 -18.33
C HIS A 453 9.21 -7.86 -18.37
N SER A 454 9.41 -8.48 -19.56
CA SER A 454 9.21 -9.91 -19.80
C SER A 454 10.15 -10.82 -19.01
N SER A 455 11.25 -10.29 -18.47
CA SER A 455 12.13 -11.04 -17.56
C SER A 455 11.53 -11.20 -16.16
N THR A 456 10.38 -10.57 -15.87
CA THR A 456 9.71 -10.68 -14.59
C THR A 456 8.81 -11.92 -14.59
N PRO A 457 9.10 -12.94 -13.77
CA PRO A 457 8.30 -14.16 -13.72
C PRO A 457 6.96 -13.90 -13.04
N ILE A 458 5.94 -14.69 -13.39
CA ILE A 458 4.65 -14.70 -12.69
C ILE A 458 4.87 -15.21 -11.27
N ARG A 459 4.31 -14.48 -10.29
CA ARG A 459 4.31 -14.83 -8.88
C ARG A 459 2.91 -14.74 -8.33
N ARG A 460 2.22 -15.87 -8.25
CA ARG A 460 0.87 -15.90 -7.69
C ARG A 460 0.89 -15.35 -6.26
N HIS A 461 -0.04 -14.44 -6.00
CA HIS A 461 -0.23 -13.87 -4.67
C HIS A 461 -1.21 -14.75 -3.89
N VAL A 462 -0.96 -14.88 -2.59
CA VAL A 462 -1.87 -15.56 -1.67
C VAL A 462 -2.45 -14.50 -0.76
N LYS A 463 -3.76 -14.29 -0.81
CA LYS A 463 -4.40 -13.27 0.01
C LYS A 463 -4.30 -13.60 1.51
N VAL A 464 -4.42 -12.56 2.33
CA VAL A 464 -4.49 -12.73 3.78
C VAL A 464 -5.67 -13.62 4.16
N GLN A 465 -5.45 -14.51 5.15
CA GLN A 465 -6.47 -15.46 5.61
C GLN A 465 -7.52 -14.74 6.49
N GLY A 466 -8.77 -14.74 6.05
CA GLY A 466 -9.91 -14.25 6.82
C GLY A 466 -9.69 -12.87 7.45
N ARG A 467 -10.00 -12.77 8.74
CA ARG A 467 -9.86 -11.55 9.55
C ARG A 467 -8.50 -11.42 10.23
N ARG A 468 -7.47 -12.18 9.84
CA ARG A 468 -6.13 -12.08 10.45
C ARG A 468 -5.57 -10.66 10.39
N SER A 469 -4.85 -10.28 11.42
CA SER A 469 -4.17 -9.00 11.53
C SER A 469 -2.79 -9.18 12.17
N PRO A 470 -1.77 -8.36 11.84
CA PRO A 470 -0.45 -8.40 12.50
C PRO A 470 -0.49 -8.27 14.02
N TYR A 471 -1.63 -7.83 14.59
CA TYR A 471 -1.85 -7.76 16.03
C TYR A 471 -2.20 -9.12 16.67
N ASP A 472 -2.44 -10.19 15.90
CA ASP A 472 -2.62 -11.56 16.41
C ASP A 472 -1.32 -12.13 17.01
N GLY A 473 -0.16 -11.61 16.57
CA GLY A 473 1.16 -11.98 17.06
C GLY A 473 1.76 -13.22 16.40
N ASP A 474 1.16 -13.76 15.34
CA ASP A 474 1.75 -14.83 14.52
C ASP A 474 2.80 -14.26 13.56
N TRP A 475 3.97 -13.96 14.11
CA TRP A 475 5.05 -13.35 13.35
C TRP A 475 5.64 -14.27 12.27
N ILE A 476 5.51 -15.58 12.43
CA ILE A 476 5.99 -16.54 11.41
C ILE A 476 5.12 -16.38 10.16
N TYR A 477 3.80 -16.37 10.32
CA TYR A 477 2.88 -16.12 9.20
C TYR A 477 3.16 -14.77 8.52
N TRP A 478 3.24 -13.69 9.31
CA TRP A 478 3.38 -12.33 8.76
C TRP A 478 4.74 -12.08 8.11
N SER A 479 5.85 -12.58 8.67
CA SER A 479 7.17 -12.43 8.07
C SER A 479 7.32 -13.28 6.80
N THR A 480 6.75 -14.50 6.80
CA THR A 480 6.71 -15.36 5.61
C THR A 480 5.93 -14.69 4.48
N ARG A 481 4.77 -14.11 4.82
CA ARG A 481 3.92 -13.38 3.89
C ARG A 481 4.63 -12.15 3.32
N LEU A 482 5.30 -11.36 4.16
CA LEU A 482 6.10 -10.22 3.74
C LEU A 482 7.19 -10.64 2.74
N GLY A 483 7.89 -11.74 2.99
CA GLY A 483 8.90 -12.28 2.09
C GLY A 483 8.35 -12.77 0.74
N LYS A 484 7.08 -13.16 0.69
CA LYS A 484 6.39 -13.59 -0.54
C LYS A 484 5.73 -12.44 -1.31
N HIS A 485 5.69 -11.22 -0.75
CA HIS A 485 5.03 -10.09 -1.40
C HIS A 485 5.67 -9.78 -2.77
N PRO A 486 4.89 -9.60 -3.84
CA PRO A 486 5.40 -9.48 -5.21
C PRO A 486 6.34 -8.29 -5.41
N GLU A 487 6.09 -7.19 -4.73
CA GLU A 487 6.91 -5.97 -4.84
C GLU A 487 8.24 -6.05 -4.08
N VAL A 488 8.39 -7.03 -3.17
CA VAL A 488 9.65 -7.21 -2.43
C VAL A 488 10.72 -7.78 -3.36
N GLN A 489 11.91 -7.18 -3.32
CA GLN A 489 13.04 -7.61 -4.15
C GLN A 489 13.48 -9.03 -3.79
N LEU A 490 13.84 -9.85 -4.79
CA LEU A 490 14.32 -11.23 -4.58
C LEU A 490 15.48 -11.31 -3.59
N ARG A 491 16.41 -10.35 -3.66
CA ARG A 491 17.53 -10.28 -2.71
C ARG A 491 17.04 -10.07 -1.27
N VAL A 492 16.03 -9.22 -1.07
CA VAL A 492 15.42 -8.98 0.24
C VAL A 492 14.64 -10.22 0.71
N THR A 493 13.89 -10.86 -0.19
CA THR A 493 13.19 -12.13 0.10
C THR A 493 14.17 -13.23 0.57
N ARG A 494 15.32 -13.37 -0.12
CA ARG A 494 16.35 -14.35 0.26
C ARG A 494 16.96 -14.04 1.63
N LEU A 495 17.22 -12.75 1.92
CA LEU A 495 17.73 -12.33 3.23
C LEU A 495 16.69 -12.54 4.33
N LEU A 496 15.42 -12.18 4.10
CA LEU A 496 14.32 -12.46 5.05
C LEU A 496 14.24 -13.94 5.38
N LYS A 497 14.31 -14.83 4.36
CA LYS A 497 14.30 -16.29 4.58
C LYS A 497 15.50 -16.75 5.39
N ARG A 498 16.72 -16.32 5.03
CA ARG A 498 17.96 -16.66 5.73
C ARG A 498 17.94 -16.17 7.18
N GLN A 499 17.42 -14.97 7.43
CA GLN A 499 17.33 -14.36 8.76
C GLN A 499 16.05 -14.76 9.53
N ARG A 500 15.26 -15.73 9.02
CA ARG A 500 13.98 -16.17 9.62
C ARG A 500 13.04 -15.01 9.94
N GLY A 501 13.01 -13.98 9.05
CA GLY A 501 12.17 -12.79 9.18
C GLY A 501 12.62 -11.79 10.24
N LYS A 502 13.78 -11.95 10.86
CA LYS A 502 14.29 -11.11 11.96
C LYS A 502 15.43 -10.19 11.50
N CYS A 503 15.47 -9.01 12.10
CA CYS A 503 16.62 -8.11 12.00
C CYS A 503 17.75 -8.61 12.93
N PRO A 504 18.97 -8.92 12.46
CA PRO A 504 20.04 -9.45 13.31
C PRO A 504 20.55 -8.44 14.34
N ALA A 505 20.27 -7.13 14.18
CA ALA A 505 20.70 -6.12 15.14
C ALA A 505 19.79 -6.00 16.36
N CYS A 506 18.47 -6.17 16.20
CA CYS A 506 17.50 -6.01 17.29
C CYS A 506 16.64 -7.26 17.52
N GLU A 507 16.83 -8.32 16.72
CA GLU A 507 16.11 -9.60 16.76
C GLU A 507 14.57 -9.49 16.66
N LEU A 508 14.04 -8.30 16.36
CA LEU A 508 12.63 -8.12 16.09
C LEU A 508 12.30 -8.57 14.66
N PHE A 509 11.12 -9.13 14.50
CA PHE A 509 10.60 -9.45 13.18
C PHE A 509 10.36 -8.17 12.35
N PHE A 510 10.65 -8.25 11.06
CA PHE A 510 10.23 -7.23 10.12
C PHE A 510 8.71 -7.24 9.98
N LYS A 511 8.12 -6.06 10.01
CA LYS A 511 6.69 -5.83 9.92
C LYS A 511 6.35 -5.08 8.63
N ASP A 512 5.10 -5.14 8.24
CA ASP A 512 4.58 -4.25 7.20
C ASP A 512 4.78 -2.78 7.60
N GLY A 513 5.25 -1.98 6.64
CA GLY A 513 5.63 -0.58 6.86
C GLY A 513 7.01 -0.35 7.48
N ASP A 514 7.76 -1.38 7.84
CA ASP A 514 9.15 -1.23 8.27
C ASP A 514 10.04 -0.88 7.06
N VAL A 515 10.92 0.08 7.26
CA VAL A 515 11.92 0.43 6.25
C VAL A 515 13.12 -0.50 6.41
N MET A 516 13.27 -1.40 5.45
CA MET A 516 14.35 -2.39 5.39
C MET A 516 15.51 -1.90 4.54
N GLU A 517 16.73 -2.04 5.04
CA GLU A 517 17.96 -1.67 4.33
C GLU A 517 18.90 -2.87 4.23
N VAL A 518 19.43 -3.11 3.02
CA VAL A 518 20.44 -4.16 2.80
C VAL A 518 21.80 -3.55 3.09
N VAL A 519 22.48 -4.10 4.08
CA VAL A 519 23.80 -3.66 4.54
C VAL A 519 24.85 -4.70 4.12
N HIS A 520 25.98 -4.21 3.66
CA HIS A 520 27.14 -5.02 3.35
C HIS A 520 28.11 -4.95 4.54
N THR A 521 28.51 -6.10 5.05
CA THR A 521 29.53 -6.23 6.07
C THR A 521 30.68 -7.06 5.52
N VAL A 522 31.86 -6.72 5.96
CA VAL A 522 33.09 -7.36 5.55
C VAL A 522 33.68 -8.00 6.81
N SER A 523 34.02 -9.29 6.75
CA SER A 523 34.72 -10.01 7.82
C SER A 523 36.00 -10.56 7.26
N LYS A 524 37.11 -10.42 7.99
CA LYS A 524 38.36 -11.13 7.69
C LYS A 524 38.15 -12.60 7.98
N GLN A 525 38.72 -13.47 7.16
CA GLN A 525 38.69 -14.91 7.43
C GLN A 525 39.62 -15.23 8.61
N PRO A 526 39.30 -16.24 9.43
CA PRO A 526 40.15 -16.63 10.56
C PRO A 526 41.57 -17.05 10.15
N ASP A 527 41.73 -17.52 8.92
CA ASP A 527 42.99 -17.95 8.30
C ASP A 527 43.83 -16.80 7.70
N GLY A 528 43.37 -15.55 7.83
CA GLY A 528 44.11 -14.36 7.37
C GLY A 528 44.11 -14.15 5.85
N ASN A 529 43.69 -15.12 5.04
CA ASN A 529 43.87 -15.14 3.57
C ASN A 529 42.63 -14.69 2.79
N GLY A 530 41.77 -13.81 3.30
CA GLY A 530 40.69 -13.30 2.52
C GLY A 530 39.66 -12.50 3.29
N VAL A 531 38.80 -11.82 2.53
CA VAL A 531 37.73 -11.02 3.07
C VAL A 531 36.40 -11.60 2.63
N ARG A 532 35.55 -12.02 3.56
CA ARG A 532 34.16 -12.45 3.24
C ARG A 532 33.20 -11.29 3.29
N HIS A 533 32.44 -11.15 2.22
CA HIS A 533 31.37 -10.16 2.11
C HIS A 533 30.03 -10.77 2.51
N TYR A 534 29.43 -10.24 3.57
CA TYR A 534 28.11 -10.64 4.03
C TYR A 534 27.08 -9.56 3.71
N ARG A 535 25.86 -9.99 3.43
CA ARG A 535 24.73 -9.10 3.26
C ARG A 535 23.69 -9.39 4.31
N HIS A 536 23.29 -8.36 5.04
CA HIS A 536 22.26 -8.43 6.05
C HIS A 536 21.12 -7.47 5.74
N LEU A 537 19.92 -7.84 6.16
CA LEU A 537 18.76 -6.96 6.13
C LEU A 537 18.58 -6.38 7.52
N LEU A 538 18.62 -5.06 7.64
CA LEU A 538 18.43 -4.33 8.90
C LEU A 538 17.21 -3.40 8.80
N HIS A 539 16.59 -3.11 9.95
CA HIS A 539 15.72 -1.94 10.03
C HIS A 539 16.56 -0.68 9.83
N ARG A 540 16.03 0.33 9.15
CA ARG A 540 16.73 1.61 8.91
C ARG A 540 17.28 2.23 10.19
N HIS A 541 16.51 2.22 11.29
CA HIS A 541 16.97 2.76 12.56
C HIS A 541 18.11 1.94 13.17
N CYS A 542 18.13 0.63 13.00
CA CYS A 542 19.22 -0.23 13.43
C CYS A 542 20.50 0.02 12.62
N HIS A 543 20.37 0.20 11.30
CA HIS A 543 21.50 0.55 10.44
C HIS A 543 22.10 1.90 10.85
N ARG A 544 21.28 2.92 11.04
CA ARG A 544 21.75 4.25 11.45
C ARG A 544 22.40 4.29 12.83
N ALA A 545 21.85 3.55 13.79
CA ALA A 545 22.47 3.45 15.11
C ALA A 545 23.88 2.84 15.04
N LYS A 546 24.10 1.87 14.16
CA LYS A 546 25.41 1.25 13.94
C LYS A 546 26.39 2.16 13.21
N SER A 547 25.92 2.90 12.21
CA SER A 547 26.76 3.87 11.47
C SER A 547 27.24 5.01 12.38
N ALA A 548 26.47 5.36 13.41
CA ALA A 548 26.84 6.42 14.36
C ALA A 548 27.85 5.97 15.42
N THR A 549 27.96 4.66 15.69
CA THR A 549 28.84 4.12 16.75
C THR A 549 30.19 3.63 16.25
N ASN A 550 30.45 3.66 14.95
CA ASN A 550 31.72 3.28 14.29
C ASN A 550 32.42 2.03 14.86
N LYS A 551 31.67 1.14 15.51
CA LYS A 551 32.20 -0.12 16.06
C LYS A 551 31.94 -1.25 15.08
N LEU A 552 33.02 -1.75 14.54
CA LEU A 552 33.19 -2.96 13.76
C LEU A 552 32.33 -4.12 14.28
N TRP A 553 31.53 -4.65 13.39
CA TRP A 553 30.94 -5.98 13.55
C TRP A 553 31.99 -7.02 13.19
N LEU A 554 33.02 -7.16 13.99
CA LEU A 554 34.07 -8.13 13.76
C LEU A 554 33.99 -9.31 14.73
N ASP A 555 33.16 -9.26 15.77
CA ASP A 555 33.12 -10.31 16.77
C ASP A 555 31.73 -10.91 16.95
N GLY A 556 31.62 -12.19 16.68
CA GLY A 556 30.62 -13.08 17.25
C GLY A 556 29.43 -13.48 16.36
N TYR A 557 29.68 -14.33 15.38
CA TYR A 557 28.79 -15.44 15.02
C TYR A 557 29.68 -16.63 14.61
N GLU A 558 29.98 -17.46 15.60
CA GLU A 558 30.23 -18.87 15.40
C GLU A 558 28.96 -19.62 15.02
#